data_b055691cf88b9cab22c15a92480cef59
#
_entry.id   b055691cf88b9cab22c15a92480cef59
#
_cell.length_a   1.000
_cell.length_b   1.000
_cell.length_c   1.000
_cell.angle_alpha   90.00
_cell.angle_beta   90.00
_cell.angle_gamma   90.00
#
_symmetry.space_group_name_H-M   'P 1'
#
loop_
_entity.id
_entity.type
_entity.pdbx_description
1 polymer ?
#
loop_
_entity_poly.entity_id
_entity_poly.type
_entity_poly.pdbx_seq_one_letter_code
_entity_poly.pdbx_strand_id
1 'polypeptide(L)' 'MSLPITGYAVFVYFKDINRCHAPHFPDIESAEEFANALRAMSDCDVAEPIPITPTTNKELSRADF' A
#
# COMPACT_ATOMS: atom_id res chain seq x y z
N MET A 1 6.78 -22.74 5.95
CA MET A 1 6.66 -21.79 7.05
C MET A 1 6.48 -20.38 6.48
N SER A 2 5.45 -19.69 6.93
CA SER A 2 5.19 -18.35 6.41
C SER A 2 5.98 -17.30 7.20
N LEU A 3 6.42 -16.27 6.48
CA LEU A 3 7.14 -15.16 7.11
C LEU A 3 6.16 -14.25 7.85
N PRO A 4 6.61 -13.60 8.92
CA PRO A 4 5.74 -12.69 9.66
C PRO A 4 5.41 -11.47 8.81
N ILE A 5 4.18 -10.98 8.97
CA ILE A 5 3.76 -9.75 8.29
C ILE A 5 4.28 -8.57 9.11
N THR A 6 5.05 -7.69 8.46
CA THR A 6 5.63 -6.53 9.14
C THR A 6 4.78 -5.28 8.99
N GLY A 7 3.78 -5.30 8.11
CA GLY A 7 2.91 -4.18 7.91
C GLY A 7 2.06 -4.37 6.67
N TYR A 8 1.45 -3.30 6.21
CA TYR A 8 0.59 -3.34 5.03
C TYR A 8 0.87 -2.13 4.15
N ALA A 9 0.76 -2.32 2.83
CA ALA A 9 0.91 -1.24 1.87
C ALA A 9 -0.41 -1.03 1.14
N VAL A 10 -0.75 0.23 0.88
CA VAL A 10 -1.94 0.57 0.12
C VAL A 10 -1.49 1.29 -1.15
N PHE A 11 -1.76 0.70 -2.30
CA PHE A 11 -1.38 1.31 -3.56
C PHE A 11 -2.47 2.26 -4.02
N VAL A 12 -2.10 3.52 -4.24
CA VAL A 12 -3.01 4.57 -4.64
C VAL A 12 -2.50 5.25 -5.89
N TYR A 13 -3.38 5.41 -6.87
CA TYR A 13 -3.07 6.17 -8.06
C TYR A 13 -3.88 7.46 -8.07
N PHE A 14 -3.19 8.60 -8.09
CA PHE A 14 -3.83 9.91 -8.15
C PHE A 14 -3.92 10.35 -9.61
N LYS A 15 -5.13 10.40 -10.10
CA LYS A 15 -5.38 10.69 -11.52
C LYS A 15 -4.99 12.11 -11.93
N ASP A 16 -5.24 13.07 -11.06
CA ASP A 16 -5.01 14.48 -11.38
C ASP A 16 -3.53 14.82 -11.53
N ILE A 17 -2.67 14.13 -10.78
CA ILE A 17 -1.22 14.35 -10.89
C ILE A 17 -0.51 13.22 -11.58
N ASN A 18 -1.25 12.18 -11.98
CA ASN A 18 -0.71 11.01 -12.67
C ASN A 18 0.45 10.38 -11.90
N ARG A 19 0.24 10.14 -10.61
CA ARG A 19 1.26 9.55 -9.75
C ARG A 19 0.69 8.43 -8.89
N CYS A 20 1.55 7.46 -8.60
CA CYS A 20 1.22 6.36 -7.71
C CYS A 20 1.97 6.50 -6.42
N HIS A 21 1.31 6.14 -5.32
CA HIS A 21 1.92 6.12 -4.00
C HIS A 21 1.58 4.81 -3.33
N ALA A 22 2.47 4.36 -2.45
CA ALA A 22 2.26 3.11 -1.72
C ALA A 22 2.66 3.30 -0.26
N PRO A 23 1.87 4.06 0.50
CA PRO A 23 2.16 4.26 1.92
C PRO A 23 2.07 2.94 2.69
N HIS A 24 2.89 2.83 3.72
CA HIS A 24 2.96 1.64 4.56
C HIS A 24 2.31 1.92 5.91
N PHE A 25 1.65 0.91 6.46
CA PHE A 25 0.95 1.02 7.73
C PHE A 25 1.34 -0.15 8.63
N PRO A 26 1.39 0.06 9.96
CA PRO A 26 1.80 -1.01 10.87
C PRO A 26 0.75 -2.10 11.04
N ASP A 27 -0.54 -1.80 10.78
CA ASP A 27 -1.61 -2.76 10.94
C ASP A 27 -2.65 -2.63 9.85
N ILE A 28 -3.50 -3.64 9.75
CA ILE A 28 -4.52 -3.69 8.70
C ILE A 28 -5.61 -2.62 8.92
N GLU A 29 -5.93 -2.32 10.17
CA GLU A 29 -6.98 -1.34 10.46
C GLU A 29 -6.60 0.04 9.95
N SER A 30 -5.36 0.47 10.21
CA SER A 30 -4.88 1.76 9.71
C SER A 30 -4.87 1.79 8.19
N ALA A 31 -4.43 0.70 7.57
CA ALA A 31 -4.38 0.61 6.11
C ALA A 31 -5.79 0.70 5.52
N GLU A 32 -6.76 0.01 6.12
CA GLU A 32 -8.13 0.04 5.63
C GLU A 32 -8.78 1.39 5.82
N GLU A 33 -8.51 2.05 6.94
CA GLU A 33 -9.02 3.41 7.16
C GLU A 33 -8.54 4.36 6.09
N PHE A 34 -7.25 4.30 5.79
CA PHE A 34 -6.66 5.13 4.75
C PHE A 34 -7.28 4.82 3.39
N ALA A 35 -7.38 3.54 3.05
CA ALA A 35 -7.94 3.12 1.77
C ALA A 35 -9.40 3.57 1.63
N ASN A 36 -10.19 3.41 2.69
CA ASN A 36 -11.60 3.78 2.66
C ASN A 36 -11.78 5.28 2.51
N ALA A 37 -10.94 6.06 3.19
CA ALA A 37 -10.98 7.52 3.08
C ALA A 37 -10.71 7.96 1.64
N LEU A 38 -9.73 7.34 0.99
CA LEU A 38 -9.39 7.69 -0.39
C LEU A 38 -10.41 7.18 -1.40
N ARG A 39 -11.06 6.05 -1.11
CA ARG A 39 -12.10 5.51 -2.00
C ARG A 39 -13.29 6.44 -2.09
N ALA A 40 -13.51 7.26 -1.07
CA ALA A 40 -14.58 8.24 -1.10
C ALA A 40 -14.25 9.41 -2.05
N MET A 41 -12.99 9.52 -2.46
CA MET A 41 -12.56 10.55 -3.40
C MET A 41 -12.57 9.99 -4.82
N SER A 42 -13.15 10.75 -5.74
CA SER A 42 -13.27 10.29 -7.13
C SER A 42 -11.97 10.47 -7.94
N ASP A 43 -10.99 11.17 -7.38
CA ASP A 43 -9.76 11.49 -8.09
C ASP A 43 -8.66 10.44 -7.96
N CYS A 44 -8.92 9.37 -7.23
CA CYS A 44 -7.92 8.34 -7.05
C CYS A 44 -8.49 6.94 -7.16
N ASP A 45 -7.63 6.02 -7.60
CA ASP A 45 -7.93 4.61 -7.60
C ASP A 45 -7.12 3.98 -6.47
N VAL A 46 -7.79 3.19 -5.64
CA VAL A 46 -7.18 2.62 -4.44
C VAL A 46 -7.28 1.10 -4.48
N ALA A 47 -6.15 0.42 -4.32
CA ALA A 47 -6.13 -1.03 -4.27
C ALA A 47 -6.35 -1.51 -2.84
N GLU A 48 -6.65 -2.80 -2.69
CA GLU A 48 -6.79 -3.40 -1.37
C GLU A 48 -5.45 -3.40 -0.65
N PRO A 49 -5.43 -3.28 0.69
CA PRO A 49 -4.20 -3.37 1.45
C PRO A 49 -3.49 -4.70 1.18
N ILE A 50 -2.18 -4.64 1.02
CA ILE A 50 -1.35 -5.80 0.73
C ILE A 50 -0.42 -6.05 1.91
N PRO A 51 -0.38 -7.28 2.45
CA PRO A 51 0.54 -7.58 3.54
C PRO A 51 1.99 -7.53 3.07
N ILE A 52 2.83 -6.98 3.92
CA ILE A 52 4.26 -6.87 3.63
C ILE A 52 5.03 -7.84 4.51
N THR A 53 5.83 -8.70 3.89
CA THR A 53 6.74 -9.58 4.60
C THR A 53 8.16 -9.06 4.40
N PRO A 54 9.13 -9.54 5.18
CA PRO A 54 10.52 -9.15 4.96
C PRO A 54 11.00 -9.42 3.53
N THR A 55 10.55 -10.51 2.95
CA THR A 55 10.91 -10.85 1.56
C THR A 55 10.34 -9.85 0.58
N THR A 56 9.06 -9.49 0.75
CA THR A 56 8.40 -8.51 -0.11
C THR A 56 9.11 -7.17 -0.05
N ASN A 57 9.44 -6.73 1.17
CA ASN A 57 10.12 -5.47 1.37
C ASN A 57 11.48 -5.45 0.68
N LYS A 58 12.20 -6.57 0.77
CA LYS A 58 13.51 -6.71 0.13
C LYS A 58 13.39 -6.63 -1.39
N GLU A 59 12.36 -7.25 -1.94
CA GLU A 59 12.13 -7.24 -3.39
C GLU A 59 11.79 -5.85 -3.88
N LEU A 60 11.00 -5.10 -3.11
CA LEU A 60 10.67 -3.73 -3.47
C LEU A 60 11.91 -2.85 -3.49
N SER A 61 12.81 -3.06 -2.54
CA SER A 61 14.07 -2.31 -2.51
C SER A 61 14.93 -2.63 -3.72
N ARG A 62 14.91 -3.86 -4.18
CA ARG A 62 15.67 -4.27 -5.34
C ARG A 62 15.11 -3.75 -6.65
N ALA A 63 13.80 -3.60 -6.71
CA ALA A 63 13.14 -3.11 -7.91
C ALA A 63 13.45 -1.64 -8.17
N ASP A 64 14.05 -1.00 -7.22
CA ASP A 64 14.37 0.41 -7.29
C ASP A 64 15.79 0.60 -7.83
N PHE A 65 15.95 0.42 -9.08
CA PHE A 65 17.28 0.59 -9.69
C PHE A 65 17.42 1.87 -10.43
#